data_398b126857d4134a4b854457ea5d3167
#
_entry.id   398b126857d4134a4b854457ea5d3167
#
_cell.length_a   1.000
_cell.length_b   1.000
_cell.length_c   1.000
_cell.angle_alpha   90.00
_cell.angle_beta   90.00
_cell.angle_gamma   90.00
#
_symmetry.space_group_name_H-M   'P 1'
#
loop_
_entity.id
_entity.type
_entity.pdbx_description
1 polymer ?
#
loop_
_entity_poly.entity_id
_entity_poly.type
_entity_poly.pdbx_seq_one_letter_code
_entity_poly.pdbx_strand_id
1 'polypeptide(L)'
;MPTWNAGPLLDEVLAAVRAQRSPAFDELVAVDSGSRDGTVERLLASGFRVASIPQKDFDHGGTRDRGIAMSTGDVVVLLVQDATLQGTDWLAKMVAPFADPDVVGVWSRQIPRAKCQPVMKRRILGWPGWGDGVTVKRLAAGQRLEDLQPFERLFTCAFDNVASAIRRTAWQRFPLGPRRFGEDVHFGKRVIEAGMALAHQGGAVVMHSHDRSAWAEGKRTFCDHRNLRELFGLVGIPTREALDGAIVHATKEHCDYVRSLGLPAEDESAALRWTVEYVKWQCWGQYMGAKAGARLPSPEGAFLRLLGKRLERGIG
;
A
#
# COMPACT_ATOMS: atom_id res chain seq x y z
N MET A 1 9.36 -4.11 10.51
CA MET A 1 8.61 -2.82 10.53
C MET A 1 9.58 -1.68 10.23
N PRO A 2 9.45 -0.93 9.12
CA PRO A 2 10.12 0.36 8.94
C PRO A 2 9.48 1.42 9.83
N THR A 3 10.31 2.31 10.42
CA THR A 3 9.82 3.38 11.33
C THR A 3 10.52 4.72 11.09
N TRP A 4 9.76 5.80 11.30
CA TRP A 4 10.24 7.17 11.35
C TRP A 4 9.22 8.07 12.06
N ASN A 5 9.57 8.61 13.23
CA ASN A 5 8.72 9.48 14.04
C ASN A 5 7.26 8.97 14.07
N ALA A 6 7.07 7.75 14.61
CA ALA A 6 5.81 7.01 14.50
C ALA A 6 4.64 7.65 15.28
N GLY A 7 4.95 8.58 16.17
CA GLY A 7 3.93 9.30 16.94
C GLY A 7 3.13 8.40 17.89
N PRO A 8 1.95 8.85 18.33
CA PRO A 8 1.16 8.13 19.35
C PRO A 8 0.51 6.84 18.83
N LEU A 9 0.31 6.69 17.51
CA LEU A 9 -0.30 5.48 16.95
C LEU A 9 0.57 4.22 17.14
N LEU A 10 1.88 4.39 17.35
CA LEU A 10 2.78 3.28 17.59
C LEU A 10 2.37 2.46 18.82
N ASP A 11 1.87 3.08 19.87
CA ASP A 11 1.49 2.37 21.10
C ASP A 11 0.28 1.44 20.85
N GLU A 12 -0.68 1.84 20.02
CA GLU A 12 -1.78 0.97 19.60
C GLU A 12 -1.26 -0.22 18.79
N VAL A 13 -0.33 0.02 17.87
CA VAL A 13 0.27 -1.04 17.03
C VAL A 13 1.03 -2.03 17.89
N LEU A 14 1.88 -1.56 18.81
CA LEU A 14 2.66 -2.40 19.72
C LEU A 14 1.76 -3.24 20.64
N ALA A 15 0.69 -2.64 21.19
CA ALA A 15 -0.30 -3.37 21.99
C ALA A 15 -0.99 -4.47 21.18
N ALA A 16 -1.40 -4.16 19.95
CA ALA A 16 -2.06 -5.12 19.06
C ALA A 16 -1.12 -6.27 18.63
N VAL A 17 0.16 -6.00 18.40
CA VAL A 17 1.19 -7.02 18.11
C VAL A 17 1.38 -7.95 19.30
N ARG A 18 1.49 -7.42 20.52
CA ARG A 18 1.64 -8.24 21.74
C ARG A 18 0.40 -9.05 22.08
N ALA A 19 -0.78 -8.61 21.65
CA ALA A 19 -2.05 -9.29 21.90
C ALA A 19 -2.25 -10.53 21.03
N GLN A 20 -1.43 -10.77 20.00
CA GLN A 20 -1.57 -11.94 19.14
C GLN A 20 -1.30 -13.24 19.90
N ARG A 21 -2.15 -14.25 19.67
CA ARG A 21 -2.11 -15.53 20.38
C ARG A 21 -2.26 -16.67 19.37
N SER A 22 -1.49 -17.73 19.58
CA SER A 22 -1.61 -19.03 18.89
C SER A 22 -1.70 -18.94 17.34
N PRO A 23 -0.66 -18.54 16.63
CA PRO A 23 0.71 -18.26 17.11
C PRO A 23 0.89 -16.84 17.65
N ALA A 24 1.98 -16.62 18.37
CA ALA A 24 2.55 -15.31 18.64
C ALA A 24 3.67 -15.02 17.64
N PHE A 25 4.20 -13.79 17.63
CA PHE A 25 5.40 -13.47 16.87
C PHE A 25 6.65 -13.98 17.61
N ASP A 26 7.49 -14.76 16.91
CA ASP A 26 8.74 -15.29 17.49
C ASP A 26 9.83 -14.21 17.53
N GLU A 27 9.86 -13.33 16.52
CA GLU A 27 10.84 -12.27 16.38
C GLU A 27 10.15 -10.94 16.02
N LEU A 28 10.59 -9.87 16.69
CA LEU A 28 10.14 -8.52 16.43
C LEU A 28 11.32 -7.67 15.93
N VAL A 29 11.24 -7.17 14.71
CA VAL A 29 12.32 -6.43 14.06
C VAL A 29 11.81 -5.09 13.52
N ALA A 30 12.53 -4.01 13.80
CA ALA A 30 12.30 -2.70 13.21
C ALA A 30 13.57 -2.15 12.55
N VAL A 31 13.39 -1.36 11.50
CA VAL A 31 14.43 -0.56 10.87
C VAL A 31 14.00 0.90 10.97
N ASP A 32 14.68 1.66 11.82
CA ASP A 32 14.37 3.05 12.08
C ASP A 32 15.21 3.99 11.23
N SER A 33 14.57 4.97 10.60
CA SER A 33 15.22 5.93 9.72
C SER A 33 15.48 7.29 10.38
N GLY A 34 15.90 7.27 11.66
CA GLY A 34 16.35 8.46 12.39
C GLY A 34 15.23 9.17 13.13
N SER A 35 14.38 8.45 13.83
CA SER A 35 13.35 8.99 14.74
C SER A 35 13.95 9.80 15.87
N ARG A 36 13.18 10.82 16.35
CA ARG A 36 13.56 11.73 17.44
C ARG A 36 12.44 11.95 18.45
N ASP A 37 11.34 11.19 18.33
CA ASP A 37 10.11 11.34 19.12
C ASP A 37 9.89 10.21 20.16
N GLY A 38 10.96 9.46 20.51
CA GLY A 38 10.87 8.31 21.40
C GLY A 38 10.39 7.01 20.73
N THR A 39 10.30 6.96 19.40
CA THR A 39 9.91 5.76 18.65
C THR A 39 10.83 4.58 18.95
N VAL A 40 12.16 4.79 18.92
CA VAL A 40 13.15 3.72 19.13
C VAL A 40 13.07 3.15 20.53
N GLU A 41 12.96 4.01 21.54
CA GLU A 41 12.83 3.61 22.95
C GLU A 41 11.59 2.75 23.19
N ARG A 42 10.44 3.13 22.61
CA ARG A 42 9.19 2.36 22.69
C ARG A 42 9.28 1.00 22.00
N LEU A 43 9.95 0.93 20.85
CA LEU A 43 10.21 -0.34 20.14
C LEU A 43 11.08 -1.27 21.00
N LEU A 44 12.20 -0.78 21.53
CA LEU A 44 13.11 -1.55 22.39
C LEU A 44 12.39 -2.06 23.65
N ALA A 45 11.64 -1.19 24.32
CA ALA A 45 10.81 -1.56 25.48
C ALA A 45 9.72 -2.60 25.14
N SER A 46 9.36 -2.71 23.86
CA SER A 46 8.39 -3.69 23.32
C SER A 46 9.03 -4.99 22.85
N GLY A 47 10.34 -5.18 23.02
CA GLY A 47 11.07 -6.38 22.64
C GLY A 47 11.51 -6.43 21.17
N PHE A 48 11.46 -5.31 20.46
CA PHE A 48 11.98 -5.25 19.09
C PHE A 48 13.50 -5.19 19.08
N ARG A 49 14.11 -5.90 18.14
CA ARG A 49 15.47 -5.62 17.67
C ARG A 49 15.40 -4.47 16.67
N VAL A 50 16.11 -3.37 16.94
CA VAL A 50 16.07 -2.17 16.12
C VAL A 50 17.40 -1.95 15.42
N ALA A 51 17.38 -1.79 14.09
CA ALA A 51 18.51 -1.26 13.34
C ALA A 51 18.19 0.18 12.92
N SER A 52 19.20 1.06 12.97
CA SER A 52 19.05 2.44 12.51
C SER A 52 19.71 2.64 11.16
N ILE A 53 19.10 3.47 10.32
CA ILE A 53 19.63 3.95 9.05
C ILE A 53 19.48 5.48 8.97
N PRO A 54 20.34 6.18 8.23
CA PRO A 54 20.11 7.59 7.94
C PRO A 54 18.82 7.77 7.12
N GLN A 55 18.03 8.81 7.40
CA GLN A 55 16.78 9.07 6.68
C GLN A 55 16.96 9.21 5.16
N LYS A 56 18.10 9.76 4.72
CA LYS A 56 18.41 9.88 3.28
C LYS A 56 18.55 8.54 2.56
N ASP A 57 18.84 7.45 3.31
CA ASP A 57 19.05 6.11 2.78
C ASP A 57 17.74 5.28 2.86
N PHE A 58 16.67 5.89 3.35
CA PHE A 58 15.36 5.24 3.39
C PHE A 58 14.77 5.08 1.99
N ASP A 59 14.35 3.87 1.69
CA ASP A 59 13.39 3.52 0.64
C ASP A 59 12.53 2.35 1.12
N HIS A 60 11.32 2.22 0.58
CA HIS A 60 10.37 1.24 1.10
C HIS A 60 10.82 -0.21 0.91
N GLY A 61 11.41 -0.54 -0.23
CA GLY A 61 11.82 -1.91 -0.52
C GLY A 61 13.10 -2.32 0.20
N GLY A 62 14.19 -1.58 0.04
CA GLY A 62 15.49 -1.91 0.66
C GLY A 62 15.44 -1.86 2.18
N THR A 63 14.65 -0.94 2.77
CA THR A 63 14.47 -0.90 4.22
C THR A 63 13.75 -2.15 4.75
N ARG A 64 12.72 -2.63 4.01
CA ARG A 64 12.06 -3.90 4.36
C ARG A 64 12.97 -5.10 4.16
N ASP A 65 13.72 -5.14 3.07
CA ASP A 65 14.72 -6.20 2.83
C ASP A 65 15.73 -6.30 3.97
N ARG A 66 16.20 -5.14 4.46
CA ARG A 66 17.10 -5.10 5.62
C ARG A 66 16.44 -5.69 6.87
N GLY A 67 15.18 -5.35 7.15
CA GLY A 67 14.42 -5.93 8.26
C GLY A 67 14.21 -7.42 8.13
N ILE A 68 13.92 -7.91 6.91
CA ILE A 68 13.77 -9.35 6.63
C ILE A 68 15.09 -10.08 6.86
N ALA A 69 16.20 -9.53 6.37
CA ALA A 69 17.52 -10.12 6.56
C ALA A 69 17.96 -10.22 8.02
N MET A 70 17.42 -9.38 8.91
CA MET A 70 17.66 -9.43 10.34
C MET A 70 16.84 -10.51 11.07
N SER A 71 15.84 -11.09 10.44
CA SER A 71 14.99 -12.15 11.01
C SER A 71 15.36 -13.53 10.47
N THR A 72 14.88 -14.61 11.11
CA THR A 72 15.20 -16.00 10.73
C THR A 72 13.95 -16.81 10.38
N GLY A 73 12.74 -16.38 10.77
CA GLY A 73 11.49 -17.10 10.57
C GLY A 73 11.19 -17.44 9.09
N ASP A 74 10.54 -18.55 8.83
CA ASP A 74 10.17 -19.02 7.48
C ASP A 74 9.09 -18.16 6.83
N VAL A 75 8.24 -17.57 7.64
CA VAL A 75 7.22 -16.58 7.24
C VAL A 75 7.55 -15.25 7.90
N VAL A 76 7.68 -14.22 7.09
CA VAL A 76 8.02 -12.87 7.57
C VAL A 76 6.81 -11.95 7.39
N VAL A 77 6.35 -11.39 8.50
CA VAL A 77 5.28 -10.38 8.50
C VAL A 77 5.87 -8.99 8.27
N LEU A 78 5.32 -8.29 7.29
CA LEU A 78 5.61 -6.89 7.00
C LEU A 78 4.46 -6.03 7.54
N LEU A 79 4.78 -5.05 8.37
CA LEU A 79 3.80 -4.17 8.99
C LEU A 79 4.32 -2.73 8.97
N VAL A 80 3.47 -1.75 8.62
CA VAL A 80 3.79 -0.33 8.79
C VAL A 80 3.53 0.12 10.23
N GLN A 81 4.19 1.22 10.63
CA GLN A 81 4.20 1.72 12.01
C GLN A 81 2.84 2.24 12.54
N ASP A 82 1.84 2.39 11.68
CA ASP A 82 0.53 2.99 11.96
C ASP A 82 -0.66 2.08 11.55
N ALA A 83 -0.40 0.80 11.24
CA ALA A 83 -1.42 -0.21 10.98
C ALA A 83 -1.71 -1.03 12.24
N THR A 84 -2.88 -0.83 12.85
CA THR A 84 -3.31 -1.51 14.07
C THR A 84 -4.03 -2.81 13.75
N LEU A 85 -3.47 -3.97 14.14
CA LEU A 85 -4.06 -5.29 13.95
C LEU A 85 -5.39 -5.36 14.72
N GLN A 86 -6.44 -5.93 14.10
CA GLN A 86 -7.74 -6.10 14.72
C GLN A 86 -7.93 -7.55 15.20
N GLY A 87 -8.33 -7.70 16.48
CA GLY A 87 -8.48 -9.01 17.10
C GLY A 87 -7.14 -9.63 17.55
N THR A 88 -7.24 -10.77 18.21
CA THR A 88 -6.08 -11.49 18.78
C THR A 88 -5.65 -12.71 17.94
N ASP A 89 -6.35 -12.97 16.85
CA ASP A 89 -6.17 -14.09 15.92
C ASP A 89 -5.72 -13.65 14.52
N TRP A 90 -5.34 -12.37 14.37
CA TRP A 90 -4.92 -11.81 13.08
C TRP A 90 -3.75 -12.59 12.48
N LEU A 91 -2.74 -12.91 13.30
CA LEU A 91 -1.55 -13.65 12.82
C LEU A 91 -1.91 -15.07 12.38
N ALA A 92 -2.79 -15.77 13.13
CA ALA A 92 -3.29 -17.10 12.75
C ALA A 92 -3.97 -17.07 11.37
N LYS A 93 -4.82 -16.06 11.14
CA LYS A 93 -5.48 -15.86 9.85
C LYS A 93 -4.48 -15.57 8.73
N MET A 94 -3.46 -14.75 8.98
CA MET A 94 -2.44 -14.41 7.99
C MET A 94 -1.56 -15.59 7.59
N VAL A 95 -1.29 -16.52 8.50
CA VAL A 95 -0.45 -17.68 8.17
C VAL A 95 -1.24 -18.85 7.56
N ALA A 96 -2.56 -18.91 7.78
CA ALA A 96 -3.40 -20.02 7.31
C ALA A 96 -3.32 -20.26 5.77
N PRO A 97 -3.30 -19.26 4.89
CA PRO A 97 -3.22 -19.49 3.45
C PRO A 97 -1.91 -20.13 2.98
N PHE A 98 -0.86 -20.10 3.80
CA PHE A 98 0.41 -20.80 3.50
C PHE A 98 0.31 -22.33 3.62
N ALA A 99 -0.83 -22.90 4.01
CA ALA A 99 -1.11 -24.32 3.87
C ALA A 99 -1.07 -24.77 2.40
N ASP A 100 -1.42 -23.88 1.47
CA ASP A 100 -1.15 -24.06 0.04
C ASP A 100 0.34 -23.73 -0.23
N PRO A 101 1.15 -24.71 -0.69
CA PRO A 101 2.58 -24.50 -0.91
C PRO A 101 2.91 -23.46 -1.99
N ASP A 102 1.98 -23.23 -2.94
CA ASP A 102 2.15 -22.25 -4.01
C ASP A 102 1.93 -20.82 -3.52
N VAL A 103 1.20 -20.64 -2.42
CA VAL A 103 0.98 -19.31 -1.82
C VAL A 103 2.26 -18.84 -1.14
N VAL A 104 2.83 -17.76 -1.65
CA VAL A 104 4.11 -17.21 -1.17
C VAL A 104 3.98 -15.82 -0.56
N GLY A 105 2.84 -15.17 -0.73
CA GLY A 105 2.52 -13.88 -0.13
C GLY A 105 1.05 -13.79 0.26
N VAL A 106 0.78 -13.23 1.42
CA VAL A 106 -0.57 -13.00 1.96
C VAL A 106 -0.67 -11.56 2.42
N TRP A 107 -1.77 -10.86 2.10
CA TRP A 107 -2.00 -9.51 2.62
C TRP A 107 -3.37 -9.38 3.25
N SER A 108 -3.48 -8.47 4.22
CA SER A 108 -4.67 -8.26 5.03
C SER A 108 -5.61 -7.22 4.44
N ARG A 109 -6.87 -7.24 4.88
CA ARG A 109 -7.86 -6.21 4.60
C ARG A 109 -7.59 -4.97 5.44
N GLN A 110 -7.70 -3.80 4.83
CA GLN A 110 -7.64 -2.52 5.53
C GLN A 110 -9.04 -1.98 5.84
N ILE A 111 -9.21 -1.38 7.02
CA ILE A 111 -10.36 -0.54 7.36
C ILE A 111 -9.87 0.86 7.75
N PRO A 112 -10.63 1.92 7.43
CA PRO A 112 -10.22 3.28 7.72
C PRO A 112 -10.40 3.64 9.21
N ARG A 113 -9.54 4.54 9.72
CA ARG A 113 -9.72 5.19 11.03
C ARG A 113 -10.91 6.15 11.02
N ALA A 114 -11.45 6.44 12.20
CA ALA A 114 -12.64 7.30 12.34
C ALA A 114 -12.49 8.69 11.71
N LYS A 115 -11.32 9.31 11.84
CA LYS A 115 -11.03 10.65 11.28
C LYS A 115 -10.72 10.69 9.78
N CYS A 116 -10.70 9.55 9.09
CA CYS A 116 -10.43 9.50 7.66
C CYS A 116 -11.49 10.27 6.86
N GLN A 117 -11.10 10.99 5.82
CA GLN A 117 -12.00 11.71 4.92
C GLN A 117 -13.05 10.76 4.31
N PRO A 118 -14.33 11.19 4.16
CA PRO A 118 -15.41 10.32 3.71
C PRO A 118 -15.13 9.59 2.38
N VAL A 119 -14.61 10.31 1.39
CA VAL A 119 -14.28 9.73 0.08
C VAL A 119 -13.14 8.71 0.19
N MET A 120 -12.16 8.94 1.08
CA MET A 120 -11.09 7.97 1.34
C MET A 120 -11.61 6.74 2.08
N LYS A 121 -12.56 6.89 3.02
CA LYS A 121 -13.27 5.75 3.64
C LYS A 121 -13.94 4.89 2.58
N ARG A 122 -14.73 5.53 1.69
CA ARG A 122 -15.40 4.84 0.56
C ARG A 122 -14.40 4.09 -0.31
N ARG A 123 -13.26 4.73 -0.64
CA ARG A 123 -12.20 4.13 -1.47
C ARG A 123 -11.56 2.91 -0.78
N ILE A 124 -11.22 3.03 0.51
CA ILE A 124 -10.60 1.94 1.27
C ILE A 124 -11.58 0.76 1.39
N LEU A 125 -12.83 1.01 1.75
CA LEU A 125 -13.84 -0.04 1.93
C LEU A 125 -14.34 -0.63 0.61
N GLY A 126 -14.32 0.14 -0.47
CA GLY A 126 -14.81 -0.26 -1.80
C GLY A 126 -13.73 -0.83 -2.72
N TRP A 127 -12.52 -1.11 -2.23
CA TRP A 127 -11.48 -1.67 -3.09
C TRP A 127 -11.91 -3.05 -3.62
N PRO A 128 -11.97 -3.26 -4.95
CA PRO A 128 -12.38 -4.53 -5.52
C PRO A 128 -11.43 -5.66 -5.10
N GLY A 129 -12.00 -6.77 -4.64
CA GLY A 129 -11.24 -7.92 -4.13
C GLY A 129 -11.05 -7.95 -2.61
N TRP A 130 -11.60 -6.98 -1.88
CA TRP A 130 -11.61 -6.97 -0.40
C TRP A 130 -12.89 -7.63 0.14
N GLY A 131 -13.07 -8.92 -0.16
CA GLY A 131 -14.09 -9.75 0.48
C GLY A 131 -13.67 -10.15 1.90
N ASP A 132 -14.62 -10.68 2.69
CA ASP A 132 -14.37 -11.14 4.07
C ASP A 132 -13.65 -12.50 4.13
N GLY A 133 -13.52 -13.19 3.00
CA GLY A 133 -12.90 -14.51 2.88
C GLY A 133 -11.43 -14.48 2.40
N VAL A 134 -10.90 -15.67 2.14
CA VAL A 134 -9.60 -15.86 1.48
C VAL A 134 -9.79 -15.89 -0.03
N THR A 135 -9.03 -15.07 -0.74
CA THR A 135 -9.00 -15.08 -2.21
C THR A 135 -7.56 -15.35 -2.68
N VAL A 136 -7.35 -16.51 -3.31
CA VAL A 136 -6.05 -16.87 -3.89
C VAL A 136 -6.00 -16.41 -5.35
N LYS A 137 -4.89 -15.80 -5.71
CA LYS A 137 -4.62 -15.25 -7.04
C LYS A 137 -3.41 -15.95 -7.64
N ARG A 138 -3.59 -16.50 -8.84
CA ARG A 138 -2.56 -17.16 -9.64
C ARG A 138 -2.97 -17.14 -11.12
N LEU A 139 -2.03 -17.34 -12.01
CA LEU A 139 -2.34 -17.59 -13.42
C LEU A 139 -2.86 -19.02 -13.59
N ALA A 140 -3.76 -19.23 -14.56
CA ALA A 140 -4.16 -20.57 -14.96
C ALA A 140 -2.99 -21.30 -15.62
N ALA A 141 -3.05 -22.63 -15.67
CA ALA A 141 -2.03 -23.43 -16.29
C ALA A 141 -1.85 -23.01 -17.78
N GLY A 142 -0.61 -22.69 -18.16
CA GLY A 142 -0.26 -22.21 -19.50
C GLY A 142 -0.61 -20.74 -19.80
N GLN A 143 -1.30 -20.04 -18.91
CA GLN A 143 -1.61 -18.63 -19.06
C GLN A 143 -0.39 -17.77 -18.72
N ARG A 144 -0.20 -16.71 -19.48
CA ARG A 144 0.83 -15.69 -19.24
C ARG A 144 0.18 -14.41 -18.74
N LEU A 145 0.90 -13.60 -17.98
CA LEU A 145 0.39 -12.33 -17.47
C LEU A 145 0.00 -11.37 -18.63
N GLU A 146 0.73 -11.44 -19.73
CA GLU A 146 0.47 -10.63 -20.94
C GLU A 146 -0.86 -10.97 -21.64
N ASP A 147 -1.42 -12.13 -21.43
CA ASP A 147 -2.69 -12.55 -22.00
C ASP A 147 -3.89 -11.84 -21.34
N LEU A 148 -3.68 -11.30 -20.15
CA LEU A 148 -4.68 -10.55 -19.39
C LEU A 148 -4.75 -9.08 -19.82
N GLN A 149 -5.92 -8.45 -19.63
CA GLN A 149 -6.05 -7.01 -19.79
C GLN A 149 -5.29 -6.25 -18.67
N PRO A 150 -4.86 -4.99 -18.88
CA PRO A 150 -4.05 -4.25 -17.90
C PRO A 150 -4.63 -4.21 -16.49
N PHE A 151 -5.95 -4.09 -16.37
CA PHE A 151 -6.63 -4.08 -15.08
C PHE A 151 -6.64 -5.46 -14.40
N GLU A 152 -6.84 -6.53 -15.18
CA GLU A 152 -6.76 -7.90 -14.69
C GLU A 152 -5.35 -8.26 -14.23
N ARG A 153 -4.31 -7.79 -14.94
CA ARG A 153 -2.90 -7.92 -14.51
C ARG A 153 -2.69 -7.31 -13.13
N LEU A 154 -3.19 -6.07 -12.94
CA LEU A 154 -3.10 -5.40 -11.65
C LEU A 154 -3.79 -6.24 -10.56
N PHE A 155 -5.02 -6.71 -10.80
CA PHE A 155 -5.75 -7.50 -9.81
C PHE A 155 -5.08 -8.83 -9.47
N THR A 156 -4.54 -9.50 -10.47
CA THR A 156 -3.83 -10.78 -10.29
C THR A 156 -2.54 -10.58 -9.50
N CYS A 157 -1.83 -9.48 -9.73
CA CYS A 157 -0.55 -9.18 -9.08
C CYS A 157 -0.67 -8.31 -7.81
N ALA A 158 -1.90 -7.89 -7.44
CA ALA A 158 -2.08 -7.00 -6.30
C ALA A 158 -1.52 -7.63 -5.02
N PHE A 159 -0.70 -6.85 -4.33
CA PHE A 159 -0.09 -7.15 -3.04
C PHE A 159 0.10 -5.84 -2.29
N ASP A 160 0.01 -5.84 -0.96
CA ASP A 160 0.02 -4.62 -0.17
C ASP A 160 0.81 -4.81 1.12
N ASN A 161 1.90 -4.07 1.27
CA ASN A 161 2.82 -4.13 2.42
C ASN A 161 2.40 -3.23 3.60
N VAL A 162 1.18 -2.75 3.66
CA VAL A 162 0.65 -2.14 4.89
C VAL A 162 0.64 -3.17 6.00
N ALA A 163 0.10 -4.37 5.71
CA ALA A 163 0.16 -5.52 6.59
C ALA A 163 0.11 -6.81 5.75
N SER A 164 1.23 -7.45 5.58
CA SER A 164 1.39 -8.64 4.75
C SER A 164 2.29 -9.68 5.39
N ALA A 165 2.31 -10.87 4.83
CA ALA A 165 3.23 -11.93 5.19
C ALA A 165 3.81 -12.56 3.92
N ILE A 166 5.09 -12.90 3.90
CA ILE A 166 5.76 -13.54 2.76
C ILE A 166 6.57 -14.76 3.22
N ARG A 167 6.66 -15.77 2.36
CA ARG A 167 7.63 -16.84 2.57
C ARG A 167 9.05 -16.32 2.41
N ARG A 168 9.94 -16.65 3.32
CA ARG A 168 11.37 -16.31 3.22
C ARG A 168 11.98 -16.78 1.93
N THR A 169 11.66 -17.98 1.48
CA THR A 169 12.18 -18.56 0.21
C THR A 169 11.75 -17.74 -1.01
N ALA A 170 10.54 -17.18 -1.02
CA ALA A 170 10.09 -16.29 -2.08
C ALA A 170 10.84 -14.95 -2.04
N TRP A 171 11.05 -14.38 -0.85
CA TRP A 171 11.87 -13.17 -0.71
C TRP A 171 13.33 -13.40 -1.16
N GLN A 172 13.94 -14.51 -0.79
CA GLN A 172 15.31 -14.83 -1.24
C GLN A 172 15.43 -14.87 -2.76
N ARG A 173 14.39 -15.38 -3.45
CA ARG A 173 14.34 -15.39 -4.91
C ARG A 173 13.96 -14.04 -5.51
N PHE A 174 13.09 -13.29 -4.85
CA PHE A 174 12.50 -12.03 -5.31
C PHE A 174 12.58 -10.95 -4.21
N PRO A 175 13.77 -10.46 -3.83
CA PRO A 175 13.87 -9.35 -2.87
C PRO A 175 13.03 -8.15 -3.31
N LEU A 176 12.52 -7.36 -2.37
CA LEU A 176 11.73 -6.15 -2.70
C LEU A 176 12.56 -5.13 -3.48
N GLY A 177 13.86 -5.06 -3.15
CA GLY A 177 14.85 -4.22 -3.83
C GLY A 177 14.74 -2.73 -3.46
N PRO A 178 15.72 -1.92 -3.85
CA PRO A 178 15.76 -0.49 -3.54
C PRO A 178 14.68 0.25 -4.36
N ARG A 179 13.50 0.42 -3.77
CA ARG A 179 12.35 1.10 -4.38
C ARG A 179 11.71 2.07 -3.40
N ARG A 180 11.57 3.31 -3.83
CA ARG A 180 10.91 4.34 -3.03
C ARG A 180 9.38 4.19 -3.01
N PHE A 181 8.80 3.48 -4.00
CA PHE A 181 7.36 3.34 -4.13
C PHE A 181 6.97 2.10 -4.94
N GLY A 182 5.91 1.36 -4.52
CA GLY A 182 5.33 0.23 -5.23
C GLY A 182 6.18 -1.03 -5.24
N GLU A 183 7.02 -1.24 -4.23
CA GLU A 183 7.83 -2.45 -4.06
C GLU A 183 6.96 -3.70 -3.90
N ASP A 184 5.77 -3.54 -3.29
CA ASP A 184 4.77 -4.57 -3.07
C ASP A 184 4.18 -5.09 -4.38
N VAL A 185 3.67 -4.22 -5.23
CA VAL A 185 3.11 -4.59 -6.55
C VAL A 185 4.19 -5.19 -7.47
N HIS A 186 5.43 -4.70 -7.36
CA HIS A 186 6.58 -5.29 -8.04
C HIS A 186 6.89 -6.71 -7.57
N PHE A 187 6.85 -6.96 -6.27
CA PHE A 187 6.99 -8.30 -5.71
C PHE A 187 5.85 -9.18 -6.22
N GLY A 188 4.60 -8.71 -6.11
CA GLY A 188 3.42 -9.43 -6.59
C GLY A 188 3.53 -9.86 -8.05
N LYS A 189 3.96 -8.94 -8.94
CA LYS A 189 4.15 -9.24 -10.36
C LYS A 189 5.17 -10.36 -10.56
N ARG A 190 6.35 -10.29 -9.93
CA ARG A 190 7.42 -11.27 -10.11
C ARG A 190 7.05 -12.67 -9.63
N VAL A 191 6.34 -12.78 -8.50
CA VAL A 191 5.92 -14.09 -7.98
C VAL A 191 4.81 -14.71 -8.83
N ILE A 192 3.87 -13.91 -9.33
CA ILE A 192 2.82 -14.37 -10.24
C ILE A 192 3.41 -14.83 -11.59
N GLU A 193 4.33 -14.08 -12.18
CA GLU A 193 5.05 -14.46 -13.41
C GLU A 193 5.90 -15.72 -13.25
N ALA A 194 6.35 -16.00 -12.03
CA ALA A 194 7.07 -17.23 -11.70
C ALA A 194 6.16 -18.45 -11.43
N GLY A 195 4.84 -18.31 -11.64
CA GLY A 195 3.86 -19.38 -11.45
C GLY A 195 3.45 -19.60 -9.99
N MET A 196 3.84 -18.72 -9.08
CA MET A 196 3.46 -18.78 -7.67
C MET A 196 2.11 -18.07 -7.42
N ALA A 197 1.57 -18.18 -6.20
CA ALA A 197 0.31 -17.61 -5.83
C ALA A 197 0.44 -16.55 -4.72
N LEU A 198 -0.49 -15.60 -4.73
CA LEU A 198 -0.72 -14.62 -3.68
C LEU A 198 -2.12 -14.83 -3.08
N ALA A 199 -2.31 -14.51 -1.80
CA ALA A 199 -3.61 -14.60 -1.17
C ALA A 199 -4.00 -13.30 -0.47
N HIS A 200 -5.22 -12.82 -0.72
CA HIS A 200 -5.86 -11.82 0.12
C HIS A 200 -6.60 -12.53 1.26
N GLN A 201 -6.33 -12.10 2.50
CA GLN A 201 -6.98 -12.63 3.70
C GLN A 201 -7.92 -11.58 4.28
N GLY A 202 -9.19 -11.59 3.85
CA GLY A 202 -10.20 -10.62 4.25
C GLY A 202 -10.61 -10.69 5.72
N GLY A 203 -10.46 -11.86 6.35
CA GLY A 203 -10.73 -12.06 7.78
C GLY A 203 -9.62 -11.51 8.69
N ALA A 204 -8.40 -11.28 8.16
CA ALA A 204 -7.33 -10.59 8.88
C ALA A 204 -7.42 -9.10 8.59
N VAL A 205 -7.88 -8.32 9.56
CA VAL A 205 -8.18 -6.89 9.36
C VAL A 205 -7.15 -6.01 10.07
N VAL A 206 -6.73 -4.92 9.42
CA VAL A 206 -5.93 -3.85 10.04
C VAL A 206 -6.65 -2.51 9.91
N MET A 207 -6.58 -1.70 10.97
CA MET A 207 -7.04 -0.32 10.93
C MET A 207 -5.90 0.57 10.47
N HIS A 208 -6.02 1.12 9.25
CA HIS A 208 -5.01 1.96 8.65
C HIS A 208 -5.65 2.98 7.70
N SER A 209 -5.33 4.22 7.89
CA SER A 209 -5.63 5.31 6.94
C SER A 209 -4.82 6.54 7.32
N HIS A 210 -4.64 7.44 6.38
CA HIS A 210 -3.93 8.69 6.60
C HIS A 210 -4.88 9.88 6.44
N ASP A 211 -4.64 10.92 7.21
CA ASP A 211 -5.26 12.23 7.04
C ASP A 211 -4.28 13.14 6.29
N ARG A 212 -4.27 13.02 4.97
CA ARG A 212 -3.39 13.77 4.09
C ARG A 212 -4.14 14.89 3.37
N SER A 213 -3.41 15.93 3.01
CA SER A 213 -3.96 16.95 2.10
C SER A 213 -4.28 16.34 0.72
N ALA A 214 -5.25 16.91 0.03
CA ALA A 214 -5.62 16.50 -1.34
C ALA A 214 -4.41 16.49 -2.30
N TRP A 215 -3.50 17.46 -2.17
CA TRP A 215 -2.24 17.50 -2.94
C TRP A 215 -1.33 16.31 -2.64
N ALA A 216 -1.18 15.93 -1.36
CA ALA A 216 -0.36 14.77 -0.99
C ALA A 216 -0.94 13.46 -1.58
N GLU A 217 -2.26 13.31 -1.58
CA GLU A 217 -2.94 12.19 -2.26
C GLU A 217 -2.71 12.22 -3.77
N GLY A 218 -2.75 13.40 -4.41
CA GLY A 218 -2.45 13.57 -5.84
C GLY A 218 -1.02 13.15 -6.21
N LYS A 219 -0.04 13.48 -5.37
CA LYS A 219 1.36 13.03 -5.56
C LYS A 219 1.46 11.50 -5.50
N ARG A 220 0.81 10.87 -4.53
CA ARG A 220 0.77 9.41 -4.42
C ARG A 220 0.12 8.79 -5.65
N THR A 221 -1.04 9.31 -6.07
CA THR A 221 -1.75 8.84 -7.26
C THR A 221 -0.87 8.96 -8.53
N PHE A 222 -0.08 10.02 -8.65
CA PHE A 222 0.89 10.14 -9.75
C PHE A 222 1.93 9.00 -9.71
N CYS A 223 2.51 8.72 -8.55
CA CYS A 223 3.51 7.65 -8.40
C CYS A 223 2.90 6.26 -8.63
N ASP A 224 1.69 6.02 -8.11
CA ASP A 224 0.92 4.81 -8.37
C ASP A 224 0.73 4.59 -9.88
N HIS A 225 0.12 5.55 -10.56
CA HIS A 225 -0.22 5.40 -11.98
C HIS A 225 0.99 5.36 -12.89
N ARG A 226 2.11 5.98 -12.50
CA ARG A 226 3.40 5.78 -13.19
C ARG A 226 3.83 4.32 -13.11
N ASN A 227 3.83 3.72 -11.91
CA ASN A 227 4.18 2.32 -11.71
C ASN A 227 3.20 1.38 -12.42
N LEU A 228 1.90 1.62 -12.31
CA LEU A 228 0.86 0.81 -12.96
C LEU A 228 0.99 0.83 -14.50
N ARG A 229 1.35 1.98 -15.06
CA ARG A 229 1.65 2.09 -16.49
C ARG A 229 2.91 1.30 -16.86
N GLU A 230 3.98 1.42 -16.08
CA GLU A 230 5.24 0.71 -16.32
C GLU A 230 5.08 -0.81 -16.19
N LEU A 231 4.34 -1.27 -15.18
CA LEU A 231 4.22 -2.69 -14.85
C LEU A 231 3.17 -3.42 -15.69
N PHE A 232 2.05 -2.78 -15.96
CA PHE A 232 0.87 -3.43 -16.51
C PHE A 232 0.32 -2.78 -17.78
N GLY A 233 0.89 -1.65 -18.20
CA GLY A 233 0.36 -0.88 -19.32
C GLY A 233 -0.95 -0.12 -18.98
N LEU A 234 -1.33 -0.01 -17.71
CA LEU A 234 -2.59 0.57 -17.30
C LEU A 234 -2.65 2.08 -17.59
N VAL A 235 -3.75 2.52 -18.21
CA VAL A 235 -4.07 3.92 -18.48
C VAL A 235 -5.52 4.16 -18.11
N GLY A 236 -5.76 4.82 -16.98
CA GLY A 236 -7.12 5.18 -16.55
C GLY A 236 -7.69 6.39 -17.29
N ILE A 237 -6.86 7.44 -17.46
CA ILE A 237 -7.22 8.70 -18.13
C ILE A 237 -6.28 8.90 -19.31
N PRO A 238 -6.71 8.65 -20.57
CA PRO A 238 -5.80 8.61 -21.72
C PRO A 238 -5.52 9.98 -22.36
N THR A 239 -6.47 10.92 -22.33
CA THR A 239 -6.36 12.22 -23.02
C THR A 239 -6.68 13.38 -22.09
N ARG A 240 -6.44 14.61 -22.57
CA ARG A 240 -6.79 15.83 -21.83
C ARG A 240 -8.30 16.01 -21.71
N GLU A 241 -9.04 15.72 -22.76
CA GLU A 241 -10.50 15.77 -22.77
C GLU A 241 -11.10 14.75 -21.79
N ALA A 242 -10.51 13.54 -21.73
CA ALA A 242 -10.89 12.53 -20.75
C ALA A 242 -10.60 12.99 -19.30
N LEU A 243 -9.50 13.75 -19.09
CA LEU A 243 -9.18 14.32 -17.78
C LEU A 243 -10.24 15.33 -17.33
N ASP A 244 -10.62 16.25 -18.20
CA ASP A 244 -11.59 17.29 -17.88
C ASP A 244 -12.97 16.65 -17.61
N GLY A 245 -13.38 15.67 -18.41
CA GLY A 245 -14.60 14.88 -18.20
C GLY A 245 -14.58 14.07 -16.90
N ALA A 246 -13.44 13.42 -16.58
CA ALA A 246 -13.27 12.65 -15.36
C ALA A 246 -13.37 13.53 -14.09
N ILE A 247 -12.78 14.72 -14.11
CA ILE A 247 -12.87 15.68 -13.00
C ILE A 247 -14.33 16.08 -12.75
N VAL A 248 -15.08 16.43 -13.80
CA VAL A 248 -16.50 16.83 -13.67
C VAL A 248 -17.33 15.68 -13.11
N HIS A 249 -17.21 14.48 -13.71
CA HIS A 249 -18.00 13.32 -13.32
C HIS A 249 -17.69 12.86 -11.89
N ALA A 250 -16.40 12.67 -11.57
CA ALA A 250 -16.01 12.20 -10.24
C ALA A 250 -16.28 13.23 -9.14
N THR A 251 -16.18 14.54 -9.45
CA THR A 251 -16.57 15.59 -8.49
C THR A 251 -18.04 15.48 -8.14
N LYS A 252 -18.92 15.36 -9.15
CA LYS A 252 -20.35 15.19 -8.91
C LYS A 252 -20.61 13.95 -8.06
N GLU A 253 -20.11 12.79 -8.49
CA GLU A 253 -20.33 11.51 -7.81
C GLU A 253 -19.89 11.52 -6.35
N HIS A 254 -18.68 12.02 -6.08
CA HIS A 254 -18.14 12.04 -4.72
C HIS A 254 -18.80 13.11 -3.83
N CYS A 255 -19.17 14.27 -4.38
CA CYS A 255 -19.92 15.26 -3.62
C CYS A 255 -21.35 14.78 -3.29
N ASP A 256 -22.03 14.10 -4.21
CA ASP A 256 -23.34 13.52 -3.95
C ASP A 256 -23.25 12.42 -2.86
N TYR A 257 -22.20 11.62 -2.89
CA TYR A 257 -21.92 10.67 -1.81
C TYR A 257 -21.71 11.36 -0.46
N VAL A 258 -20.89 12.42 -0.39
CA VAL A 258 -20.66 13.16 0.87
C VAL A 258 -21.97 13.73 1.42
N ARG A 259 -22.82 14.32 0.58
CA ARG A 259 -24.14 14.83 0.98
C ARG A 259 -25.06 13.73 1.50
N SER A 260 -25.00 12.54 0.91
CA SER A 260 -25.83 11.38 1.33
C SER A 260 -25.50 10.86 2.73
N LEU A 261 -24.37 11.27 3.32
CA LEU A 261 -23.96 10.84 4.66
C LEU A 261 -24.68 11.55 5.80
N GLY A 262 -25.37 12.67 5.53
CA GLY A 262 -26.10 13.45 6.56
C GLY A 262 -25.19 14.00 7.65
N LEU A 263 -23.99 14.46 7.29
CA LEU A 263 -23.03 15.05 8.24
C LEU A 263 -23.54 16.39 8.80
N PRO A 264 -23.08 16.82 9.99
CA PRO A 264 -23.28 18.18 10.45
C PRO A 264 -22.84 19.20 9.38
N ALA A 265 -23.52 20.34 9.25
CA ALA A 265 -23.32 21.28 8.15
C ALA A 265 -21.86 21.78 7.99
N GLU A 266 -21.16 21.98 9.11
CA GLU A 266 -19.76 22.39 9.11
C GLU A 266 -18.85 21.27 8.56
N ASP A 267 -19.05 20.03 9.05
CA ASP A 267 -18.29 18.85 8.61
C ASP A 267 -18.57 18.53 7.14
N GLU A 268 -19.83 18.62 6.70
CA GLU A 268 -20.21 18.43 5.29
C GLU A 268 -19.51 19.45 4.40
N SER A 269 -19.55 20.73 4.78
CA SER A 269 -18.90 21.80 4.03
C SER A 269 -17.39 21.60 3.93
N ALA A 270 -16.75 21.17 5.02
CA ALA A 270 -15.32 20.86 5.04
C ALA A 270 -14.99 19.65 4.15
N ALA A 271 -15.77 18.57 4.26
CA ALA A 271 -15.60 17.36 3.45
C ALA A 271 -15.82 17.62 1.96
N LEU A 272 -16.81 18.45 1.58
CA LEU A 272 -17.04 18.85 0.19
C LEU A 272 -15.87 19.65 -0.40
N ARG A 273 -15.35 20.65 0.35
CA ARG A 273 -14.16 21.40 -0.10
C ARG A 273 -12.97 20.50 -0.33
N TRP A 274 -12.68 19.60 0.63
CA TRP A 274 -11.59 18.63 0.50
C TRP A 274 -11.81 17.70 -0.70
N THR A 275 -13.04 17.22 -0.91
CA THR A 275 -13.41 16.31 -2.00
C THR A 275 -13.14 16.91 -3.38
N VAL A 276 -13.55 18.18 -3.60
CA VAL A 276 -13.31 18.87 -4.88
C VAL A 276 -11.82 18.95 -5.20
N GLU A 277 -11.00 19.35 -4.22
CA GLU A 277 -9.55 19.42 -4.40
C GLU A 277 -8.93 18.02 -4.58
N TYR A 278 -9.40 17.01 -3.83
CA TYR A 278 -8.94 15.64 -3.95
C TYR A 278 -9.19 15.07 -5.35
N VAL A 279 -10.42 15.20 -5.89
CA VAL A 279 -10.75 14.71 -7.23
C VAL A 279 -9.86 15.33 -8.29
N LYS A 280 -9.65 16.64 -8.24
CA LYS A 280 -8.78 17.37 -9.15
C LYS A 280 -7.36 16.80 -9.15
N TRP A 281 -6.75 16.65 -7.99
CA TRP A 281 -5.38 16.14 -7.87
C TRP A 281 -5.27 14.65 -8.14
N GLN A 282 -6.29 13.86 -7.80
CA GLN A 282 -6.36 12.44 -8.12
C GLN A 282 -6.41 12.21 -9.64
N CYS A 283 -7.33 12.86 -10.35
CA CYS A 283 -7.45 12.72 -11.79
C CYS A 283 -6.19 13.22 -12.51
N TRP A 284 -5.63 14.35 -12.06
CA TRP A 284 -4.34 14.84 -12.55
C TRP A 284 -3.22 13.82 -12.33
N GLY A 285 -3.13 13.25 -11.13
CA GLY A 285 -2.14 12.21 -10.79
C GLY A 285 -2.25 10.98 -11.69
N GLN A 286 -3.47 10.50 -11.95
CA GLN A 286 -3.72 9.39 -12.87
C GLN A 286 -3.22 9.71 -14.29
N TYR A 287 -3.62 10.84 -14.84
CA TYR A 287 -3.25 11.26 -16.19
C TYR A 287 -1.74 11.47 -16.35
N MET A 288 -1.15 12.29 -15.51
CA MET A 288 0.28 12.63 -15.59
C MET A 288 1.17 11.45 -15.20
N GLY A 289 0.76 10.64 -14.22
CA GLY A 289 1.46 9.43 -13.83
C GLY A 289 1.53 8.42 -14.98
N ALA A 290 0.41 8.15 -15.65
CA ALA A 290 0.37 7.25 -16.80
C ALA A 290 1.25 7.76 -17.96
N LYS A 291 1.27 9.07 -18.22
CA LYS A 291 2.18 9.67 -19.22
C LYS A 291 3.66 9.51 -18.83
N ALA A 292 3.99 9.72 -17.55
CA ALA A 292 5.35 9.54 -17.04
C ALA A 292 5.82 8.08 -17.16
N GLY A 293 4.94 7.12 -16.88
CA GLY A 293 5.23 5.68 -16.98
C GLY A 293 5.37 5.17 -18.41
N ALA A 294 4.90 5.91 -19.42
CA ALA A 294 5.09 5.56 -20.82
C ALA A 294 6.54 5.66 -21.29
N ARG A 295 7.44 6.30 -20.51
CA ARG A 295 8.88 6.45 -20.78
C ARG A 295 9.22 7.00 -22.18
N LEU A 296 8.39 7.93 -22.69
CA LEU A 296 8.55 8.49 -24.03
C LEU A 296 9.94 9.10 -24.22
N PRO A 297 10.63 8.83 -25.33
CA PRO A 297 11.91 9.42 -25.68
C PRO A 297 11.70 10.84 -26.27
N SER A 298 11.17 11.76 -25.47
CA SER A 298 10.86 13.14 -25.89
C SER A 298 11.23 14.13 -24.78
N PRO A 299 11.35 15.43 -25.08
CA PRO A 299 11.53 16.47 -24.06
C PRO A 299 10.43 16.42 -23.00
N GLU A 300 9.17 16.19 -23.37
CA GLU A 300 8.06 15.97 -22.44
C GLU A 300 8.32 14.77 -21.52
N GLY A 301 8.75 13.63 -22.08
CA GLY A 301 9.10 12.44 -21.30
C GLY A 301 10.27 12.69 -20.34
N ALA A 302 11.28 13.48 -20.74
CA ALA A 302 12.37 13.88 -19.86
C ALA A 302 11.88 14.76 -18.70
N PHE A 303 11.02 15.74 -18.97
CA PHE A 303 10.39 16.58 -17.96
C PHE A 303 9.55 15.74 -16.97
N LEU A 304 8.73 14.82 -17.48
CA LEU A 304 7.88 13.96 -16.65
C LEU A 304 8.70 13.04 -15.74
N ARG A 305 9.84 12.53 -16.22
CA ARG A 305 10.77 11.76 -15.36
C ARG A 305 11.37 12.61 -14.24
N LEU A 306 11.76 13.85 -14.54
CA LEU A 306 12.27 14.77 -13.54
C LEU A 306 11.19 15.16 -12.51
N LEU A 307 9.99 15.46 -12.99
CA LEU A 307 8.81 15.72 -12.16
C LEU A 307 8.54 14.53 -11.23
N GLY A 308 8.56 13.30 -11.74
CA GLY A 308 8.38 12.08 -10.98
C GLY A 308 9.37 11.95 -9.82
N LYS A 309 10.67 12.16 -10.10
CA LYS A 309 11.71 12.17 -9.06
C LYS A 309 11.47 13.22 -7.97
N ARG A 310 10.90 14.37 -8.34
CA ARG A 310 10.58 15.46 -7.39
C ARG A 310 9.33 15.11 -6.56
N LEU A 311 8.31 14.55 -7.18
CA LEU A 311 7.05 14.20 -6.51
C LEU A 311 7.21 13.01 -5.54
N GLU A 312 8.12 12.06 -5.83
CA GLU A 312 8.45 10.95 -4.92
C GLU A 312 9.11 11.40 -3.61
N ARG A 313 9.72 12.58 -3.58
CA ARG A 313 10.33 13.10 -2.36
C ARG A 313 9.23 13.45 -1.36
N GLY A 314 9.31 12.87 -0.15
CA GLY A 314 8.32 13.10 0.90
C GLY A 314 6.98 12.36 0.70
N ILE A 315 6.97 11.30 -0.10
CA ILE A 315 5.95 10.26 -0.07
C ILE A 315 6.52 9.13 0.80
N GLY A 316 6.12 9.11 2.06
CA GLY A 316 6.54 8.13 3.04
C GLY A 316 5.59 8.22 4.21
#